data_13428521361aef392e1ff29a492ff88c
#
_entry.id   13428521361aef392e1ff29a492ff88c
#
_cell.length_a   1.000
_cell.length_b   1.000
_cell.length_c   1.000
_cell.angle_alpha   90.00
_cell.angle_beta   90.00
_cell.angle_gamma   90.00
#
_symmetry.space_group_name_H-M   'P 1'
#
loop_
_entity.id
_entity.type
_entity.pdbx_description
1 polymer ?
#
loop_
_entity_poly.entity_id
_entity_poly.type
_entity_poly.pdbx_seq_one_letter_code
_entity_poly.pdbx_strand_id
1 'polypeptide(L)' 'NGIVAENGSLYYYVDGVLTGAGLIRLNGDYYYVKTSNCEVVHGRSYWVTDTNGLLPAGPYTFGADGKMVR' A
#
# COMPACT_ATOMS: atom_id res chain seq x y z
N ASN A 1 -12.56 -7.16 -2.54
CA ASN A 1 -11.12 -7.23 -2.84
C ASN A 1 -10.56 -5.87 -3.19
N GLY A 2 -9.29 -5.67 -2.89
CA GLY A 2 -8.60 -4.45 -3.20
C GLY A 2 -8.60 -3.46 -2.06
N ILE A 3 -8.43 -2.19 -2.40
CA ILE A 3 -8.25 -1.14 -1.41
C ILE A 3 -9.58 -0.48 -1.10
N VAL A 4 -9.89 -0.40 0.20
CA VAL A 4 -11.16 0.14 0.69
C VAL A 4 -10.86 1.31 1.63
N ALA A 5 -11.56 2.43 1.43
CA ALA A 5 -11.43 3.60 2.30
C ALA A 5 -12.42 3.49 3.46
N GLU A 6 -11.92 3.63 4.69
CA GLU A 6 -12.74 3.57 5.91
C GLU A 6 -12.23 4.63 6.90
N ASN A 7 -13.10 5.54 7.30
CA ASN A 7 -12.78 6.54 8.34
C ASN A 7 -11.49 7.31 8.09
N GLY A 8 -11.24 7.68 6.82
CA GLY A 8 -10.05 8.43 6.46
C GLY A 8 -8.79 7.59 6.28
N SER A 9 -8.89 6.29 6.45
CA SER A 9 -7.78 5.36 6.22
C SER A 9 -8.09 4.44 5.05
N LEU A 10 -7.02 3.86 4.47
CA LEU A 10 -7.16 2.90 3.38
C LEU A 10 -6.70 1.54 3.88
N TYR A 11 -7.46 0.49 3.56
CA TYR A 11 -7.15 -0.88 3.96
C TYR A 11 -7.18 -1.81 2.75
N TYR A 12 -6.37 -2.86 2.81
CA TYR A 12 -6.27 -3.81 1.71
C TYR A 12 -6.95 -5.12 2.10
N TYR A 13 -7.93 -5.54 1.27
CA TYR A 13 -8.69 -6.78 1.48
C TYR A 13 -8.45 -7.76 0.35
N VAL A 14 -8.24 -9.03 0.68
CA VAL A 14 -8.16 -10.14 -0.27
C VAL A 14 -9.21 -11.16 0.13
N ASP A 15 -10.15 -11.43 -0.76
CA ASP A 15 -11.26 -12.37 -0.51
C ASP A 15 -12.00 -12.04 0.80
N GLY A 16 -12.22 -10.74 1.04
CA GLY A 16 -12.91 -10.26 2.23
C GLY A 16 -12.06 -10.25 3.49
N VAL A 17 -10.78 -10.62 3.41
CA VAL A 17 -9.88 -10.68 4.56
C VAL A 17 -8.89 -9.52 4.52
N LEU A 18 -8.79 -8.81 5.65
CA LEU A 18 -7.83 -7.72 5.80
C LEU A 18 -6.41 -8.30 5.74
N THR A 19 -5.59 -7.80 4.81
CA THR A 19 -4.30 -8.41 4.48
C THR A 19 -3.18 -7.37 4.51
N GLY A 20 -2.12 -7.64 5.27
CA GLY A 20 -0.92 -6.81 5.30
C GLY A 20 0.12 -7.36 4.34
N ALA A 21 0.08 -6.93 3.09
CA ALA A 21 0.82 -7.57 2.00
C ALA A 21 2.17 -6.94 1.66
N GLY A 22 2.52 -5.79 2.27
CA GLY A 22 3.71 -5.06 1.87
C GLY A 22 3.48 -4.31 0.56
N LEU A 23 4.52 -4.21 -0.28
CA LEU A 23 4.39 -3.54 -1.56
C LEU A 23 3.62 -4.42 -2.53
N ILE A 24 2.57 -3.86 -3.13
CA ILE A 24 1.75 -4.57 -4.12
C ILE A 24 1.58 -3.72 -5.37
N ARG A 25 1.17 -4.37 -6.44
CA ARG A 25 0.86 -3.69 -7.70
C ARG A 25 -0.57 -4.05 -8.11
N LEU A 26 -1.41 -3.03 -8.26
CA LEU A 26 -2.80 -3.18 -8.69
C LEU A 26 -3.05 -2.26 -9.89
N ASN A 27 -3.53 -2.83 -10.99
CA ASN A 27 -3.87 -2.08 -12.20
C ASN A 27 -2.76 -1.14 -12.67
N GLY A 28 -1.49 -1.57 -12.51
CA GLY A 28 -0.34 -0.79 -12.95
C GLY A 28 0.18 0.22 -11.94
N ASP A 29 -0.50 0.39 -10.81
CA ASP A 29 -0.07 1.30 -9.75
C ASP A 29 0.49 0.52 -8.56
N TYR A 30 1.47 1.11 -7.87
CA TYR A 30 2.07 0.50 -6.68
C TYR A 30 1.45 1.10 -5.42
N TYR A 31 1.22 0.22 -4.44
CA TYR A 31 0.71 0.60 -3.12
C TYR A 31 1.53 -0.10 -2.07
N TYR A 32 1.70 0.51 -0.92
CA TYR A 32 2.35 -0.16 0.19
C TYR A 32 1.35 -0.42 1.31
N VAL A 33 1.16 -1.68 1.66
CA VAL A 33 0.26 -2.10 2.72
C VAL A 33 1.11 -2.48 3.93
N LYS A 34 0.97 -1.74 5.02
CA LYS A 34 1.73 -2.03 6.25
C LYS A 34 1.40 -3.43 6.74
N THR A 35 2.44 -4.18 7.08
CA THR A 35 2.24 -5.56 7.56
C THR A 35 1.73 -5.60 9.00
N SER A 36 1.86 -4.51 9.74
CA SER A 36 1.46 -4.47 11.15
C SER A 36 -0.04 -4.27 11.34
N ASN A 37 -0.68 -3.44 10.53
CA ASN A 37 -2.09 -3.10 10.71
C ASN A 37 -2.90 -3.15 9.42
N CYS A 38 -2.30 -3.60 8.32
CA CYS A 38 -2.94 -3.75 7.02
C CYS A 38 -3.43 -2.43 6.42
N GLU A 39 -2.91 -1.30 6.92
CA GLU A 39 -3.26 0.01 6.41
C GLU A 39 -2.41 0.37 5.20
N VAL A 40 -3.05 0.90 4.16
CA VAL A 40 -2.35 1.34 2.96
C VAL A 40 -1.80 2.74 3.21
N VAL A 41 -0.49 2.93 2.99
CA VAL A 41 0.14 4.24 3.15
C VAL A 41 -0.40 5.20 2.09
N HIS A 42 -0.78 6.40 2.51
CA HIS A 42 -1.29 7.41 1.58
C HIS A 42 -0.97 8.81 2.10
N GLY A 43 -0.85 9.76 1.17
CA GLY A 43 -0.64 11.17 1.50
C GLY A 43 0.68 11.47 2.19
N ARG A 44 1.70 10.62 2.02
CA ARG A 44 2.97 10.78 2.70
C ARG A 44 4.09 10.00 2.03
N SER A 45 5.33 10.34 2.38
CA SER A 45 6.49 9.53 2.03
C SER A 45 6.68 8.44 3.07
N TYR A 46 7.17 7.28 2.64
CA TYR A 46 7.35 6.14 3.52
C TYR A 46 8.54 5.31 3.07
N TRP A 47 9.34 4.84 4.03
CA TRP A 47 10.47 3.97 3.72
C TRP A 47 9.96 2.54 3.55
N VAL A 48 10.01 2.03 2.33
CA VAL A 48 9.48 0.71 1.98
C VAL A 48 10.60 -0.32 2.04
N THR A 49 10.41 -1.38 2.85
CA THR A 49 11.38 -2.48 2.94
C THR A 49 10.81 -3.79 2.42
N ASP A 50 9.51 -4.05 2.62
CA ASP A 50 8.86 -5.29 2.16
C ASP A 50 8.36 -5.09 0.74
N THR A 51 9.28 -5.14 -0.22
CA THR A 51 8.96 -4.79 -1.62
C THR A 51 8.44 -5.96 -2.45
N ASN A 52 8.45 -7.18 -1.90
CA ASN A 52 8.00 -8.39 -2.60
C ASN A 52 8.66 -8.57 -3.97
N GLY A 53 9.89 -8.06 -4.12
CA GLY A 53 10.63 -8.17 -5.37
C GLY A 53 10.16 -7.24 -6.48
N LEU A 54 9.20 -6.35 -6.22
CA LEU A 54 8.66 -5.45 -7.24
C LEU A 54 9.57 -4.26 -7.51
N LEU A 55 10.13 -3.66 -6.46
CA LEU A 55 11.01 -2.50 -6.55
C LEU A 55 12.12 -2.61 -5.52
N PRO A 56 13.23 -1.86 -5.68
CA PRO A 56 14.24 -1.80 -4.62
C PRO A 56 13.68 -1.16 -3.36
N ALA A 57 14.16 -1.59 -2.20
CA ALA A 57 13.81 -0.94 -0.93
C ALA A 57 14.28 0.50 -0.95
N GLY A 58 13.51 1.39 -0.36
CA GLY A 58 13.87 2.80 -0.29
C GLY A 58 12.69 3.71 0.01
N PRO A 59 12.92 5.03 -0.05
CA PRO A 59 11.85 5.99 0.20
C PRO A 59 10.98 6.18 -1.04
N TYR A 60 9.68 6.11 -0.84
CA TYR A 60 8.70 6.35 -1.90
C TYR A 60 7.60 7.25 -1.36
N THR A 61 7.01 8.05 -2.25
CA THR A 61 5.92 8.95 -1.91
C THR A 61 4.62 8.35 -2.43
N PHE A 62 3.59 8.41 -1.59
CA PHE A 62 2.26 7.89 -1.94
C PHE A 62 1.26 9.04 -1.93
N GLY A 63 0.43 9.13 -2.96
CA GLY A 63 -0.57 10.17 -3.09
C GLY A 63 -1.74 9.96 -2.14
N ALA A 64 -2.70 10.88 -2.19
CA ALA A 64 -3.87 10.84 -1.29
C ALA A 64 -4.71 9.57 -1.48
N ASP A 65 -4.65 8.95 -2.64
CA ASP A 65 -5.37 7.72 -2.97
C ASP A 65 -4.54 6.46 -2.72
N GLY A 66 -3.32 6.62 -2.19
CA GLY A 66 -2.40 5.52 -1.92
C GLY A 66 -1.53 5.13 -3.10
N LYS A 67 -1.74 5.66 -4.27
CA LYS A 67 -0.92 5.34 -5.44
C LYS A 67 0.48 5.92 -5.29
N MET A 68 1.50 5.11 -5.59
CA MET A 68 2.87 5.58 -5.56
C MET A 68 3.10 6.63 -6.64
N VAL A 69 3.72 7.73 -6.24
CA VAL A 69 4.13 8.80 -7.16
C VAL A 69 5.49 8.43 -7.73
N ARG A 70 5.57 8.34 -9.08
CA ARG A 70 6.81 7.92 -9.74
C ARG A 70 7.24 8.89 -10.81
#